data_c71b36bcc12541b9f4436105d0d361e0
#
_entry.id   c71b36bcc12541b9f4436105d0d361e0
#
_cell.length_a   1.000
_cell.length_b   1.000
_cell.length_c   1.000
_cell.angle_alpha   90.00
_cell.angle_beta   90.00
_cell.angle_gamma   90.00
#
_symmetry.space_group_name_H-M   'P 1'
#
loop_
_entity.id
_entity.type
_entity.pdbx_description
1 polymer ?
#
loop_
_entity_poly.entity_id
_entity_poly.type
_entity_poly.pdbx_seq_one_letter_code
_entity_poly.pdbx_strand_id
1 'polypeptide(L)'
;MSQEIVEKTRKVAALYFEGVQGEKPYELWKAFDKDLARDLSLFITGKMYGREKIPHKTRQLITIAALTVLSRLDELKLHLQAALNVGCTPQEIAETIFQTFTYGGMPATNAALKTLKTVLEERGQWPLAQ
;
A
#
# COMPACT_ATOMS: atom_id res chain seq x y z
N MET A 1 24.62 4.04 -9.12
CA MET A 1 23.88 3.21 -8.16
C MET A 1 24.40 1.80 -8.19
N SER A 2 24.50 1.17 -7.03
CA SER A 2 24.95 -0.20 -6.98
C SER A 2 23.91 -1.16 -7.54
N GLN A 3 24.37 -2.26 -8.08
CA GLN A 3 23.51 -3.32 -8.57
C GLN A 3 22.65 -3.90 -7.44
N GLU A 4 23.19 -3.88 -6.24
CA GLU A 4 22.50 -4.38 -5.04
C GLU A 4 21.18 -3.63 -4.75
N ILE A 5 21.22 -2.28 -4.78
CA ILE A 5 20.02 -1.49 -4.51
C ILE A 5 18.99 -1.63 -5.64
N VAL A 6 19.45 -1.76 -6.89
CA VAL A 6 18.55 -1.98 -8.04
C VAL A 6 17.82 -3.30 -7.87
N GLU A 7 18.55 -4.36 -7.52
CA GLU A 7 17.95 -5.69 -7.31
C GLU A 7 16.99 -5.72 -6.14
N LYS A 8 17.35 -5.07 -5.04
CA LYS A 8 16.49 -4.97 -3.86
C LYS A 8 15.20 -4.23 -4.18
N THR A 9 15.31 -3.13 -4.94
CA THR A 9 14.14 -2.35 -5.37
C THR A 9 13.17 -3.22 -6.17
N ARG A 10 13.71 -4.01 -7.11
CA ARG A 10 12.88 -4.90 -7.94
C ARG A 10 12.16 -5.94 -7.11
N LYS A 11 12.85 -6.56 -6.16
CA LYS A 11 12.27 -7.59 -5.30
C LYS A 11 11.17 -7.03 -4.41
N VAL A 12 11.39 -5.87 -3.81
CA VAL A 12 10.41 -5.24 -2.93
C VAL A 12 9.18 -4.79 -3.73
N ALA A 13 9.40 -4.21 -4.91
CA ALA A 13 8.30 -3.80 -5.78
C ALA A 13 7.44 -5.01 -6.19
N ALA A 14 8.07 -6.13 -6.53
CA ALA A 14 7.34 -7.34 -6.89
C ALA A 14 6.53 -7.87 -5.70
N LEU A 15 7.10 -7.83 -4.50
CA LEU A 15 6.42 -8.29 -3.29
C LEU A 15 5.12 -7.52 -3.04
N TYR A 16 5.16 -6.19 -3.20
CA TYR A 16 4.00 -5.35 -2.93
C TYR A 16 3.00 -5.31 -4.06
N PHE A 17 3.47 -5.20 -5.30
CA PHE A 17 2.61 -4.80 -6.40
C PHE A 17 2.29 -5.87 -7.43
N GLU A 18 2.70 -7.11 -7.22
CA GLU A 18 2.35 -8.19 -8.13
C GLU A 18 0.84 -8.36 -8.22
N GLY A 19 0.31 -8.28 -9.43
CA GLY A 19 -1.13 -8.43 -9.68
C GLY A 19 -1.99 -7.26 -9.23
N VAL A 20 -1.39 -6.17 -8.75
CA VAL A 20 -2.14 -5.01 -8.28
C VAL A 20 -2.69 -4.23 -9.47
N GLN A 21 -3.98 -3.87 -9.39
CA GLN A 21 -4.67 -3.11 -10.41
C GLN A 21 -4.43 -1.61 -10.22
N GLY A 22 -4.36 -0.88 -11.34
CA GLY A 22 -4.21 0.56 -11.34
C GLY A 22 -2.77 1.00 -11.58
N GLU A 23 -2.63 2.28 -11.88
CA GLU A 23 -1.32 2.88 -12.15
C GLU A 23 -0.51 2.99 -10.85
N LYS A 24 0.73 2.48 -10.88
CA LYS A 24 1.62 2.57 -9.73
C LYS A 24 2.37 3.90 -9.75
N PRO A 25 2.83 4.37 -8.58
CA PRO A 25 3.55 5.65 -8.52
C PRO A 25 4.75 5.75 -9.48
N TYR A 26 5.52 4.68 -9.63
CA TYR A 26 6.66 4.66 -10.56
C TYR A 26 6.20 4.94 -11.99
N GLU A 27 5.10 4.34 -12.42
CA GLU A 27 4.57 4.53 -13.77
C GLU A 27 4.12 5.98 -13.98
N LEU A 28 3.48 6.56 -12.97
CA LEU A 28 3.06 7.96 -13.00
C LEU A 28 4.28 8.89 -13.11
N TRP A 29 5.27 8.71 -12.25
CA TRP A 29 6.47 9.54 -12.27
C TRP A 29 7.21 9.42 -13.59
N LYS A 30 7.32 8.20 -14.11
CA LYS A 30 8.03 7.92 -15.36
C LYS A 30 7.40 8.63 -16.54
N ALA A 31 6.10 8.85 -16.51
CA ALA A 31 5.41 9.58 -17.57
C ALA A 31 5.88 11.03 -17.68
N PHE A 32 6.39 11.59 -16.59
CA PHE A 32 6.88 12.97 -16.53
C PHE A 32 8.41 13.07 -16.62
N ASP A 33 9.13 12.18 -15.93
CA ASP A 33 10.58 12.24 -15.85
C ASP A 33 11.14 10.87 -15.50
N LYS A 34 11.77 10.22 -16.47
CA LYS A 34 12.29 8.85 -16.30
C LYS A 34 13.41 8.77 -15.26
N ASP A 35 14.31 9.75 -15.26
CA ASP A 35 15.47 9.73 -14.37
C ASP A 35 15.05 9.94 -12.93
N LEU A 36 14.18 10.91 -12.69
CA LEU A 36 13.66 11.17 -11.35
C LEU A 36 12.83 9.99 -10.84
N ALA A 37 12.00 9.40 -11.70
CA ALA A 37 11.20 8.23 -11.34
C ALA A 37 12.10 7.09 -10.85
N ARG A 38 13.22 6.86 -11.55
CA ARG A 38 14.18 5.84 -11.15
C ARG A 38 14.79 6.15 -9.79
N ASP A 39 15.22 7.39 -9.58
CA ASP A 39 15.82 7.80 -8.31
C ASP A 39 14.85 7.68 -7.15
N LEU A 40 13.60 8.13 -7.34
CA LEU A 40 12.55 8.03 -6.32
C LEU A 40 12.24 6.56 -6.00
N SER A 41 12.16 5.71 -7.02
CA SER A 41 11.88 4.30 -6.82
C SER A 41 13.00 3.61 -6.04
N LEU A 42 14.25 3.91 -6.38
CA LEU A 42 15.40 3.35 -5.66
C LEU A 42 15.42 3.80 -4.19
N PHE A 43 15.08 5.05 -3.94
CA PHE A 43 15.05 5.57 -2.58
C PHE A 43 13.86 5.02 -1.79
N ILE A 44 12.65 5.20 -2.31
CA ILE A 44 11.43 4.86 -1.57
C ILE A 44 11.27 3.34 -1.44
N THR A 45 11.28 2.63 -2.56
CA THR A 45 11.05 1.20 -2.54
C THR A 45 12.27 0.43 -2.07
N GLY A 46 13.46 0.78 -2.57
CA GLY A 46 14.67 0.06 -2.25
C GLY A 46 15.23 0.40 -0.87
N LYS A 47 15.42 1.68 -0.59
CA LYS A 47 16.06 2.09 0.67
C LYS A 47 15.09 2.21 1.83
N MET A 48 13.90 2.77 1.64
CA MET A 48 12.94 2.92 2.74
C MET A 48 12.17 1.63 3.00
N TYR A 49 11.43 1.16 2.00
CA TYR A 49 10.60 -0.04 2.17
C TYR A 49 11.43 -1.31 2.28
N GLY A 50 12.61 -1.33 1.67
CA GLY A 50 13.51 -2.47 1.75
C GLY A 50 14.26 -2.61 3.06
N ARG A 51 14.09 -1.67 4.00
CA ARG A 51 14.70 -1.81 5.33
C ARG A 51 13.98 -2.90 6.11
N GLU A 52 14.77 -3.72 6.81
CA GLU A 52 14.23 -4.82 7.60
C GLU A 52 14.12 -4.47 9.08
N LYS A 53 13.76 -3.20 9.38
CA LYS A 53 13.60 -2.73 10.76
C LYS A 53 12.24 -3.07 11.34
N ILE A 54 11.22 -3.16 10.48
CA ILE A 54 9.88 -3.63 10.82
C ILE A 54 9.39 -4.52 9.67
N PRO A 55 8.48 -5.46 9.94
CA PRO A 55 7.94 -6.33 8.88
C PRO A 55 7.17 -5.55 7.82
N HIS A 56 7.12 -6.08 6.61
CA HIS A 56 6.34 -5.46 5.53
C HIS A 56 4.86 -5.34 5.87
N LYS A 57 4.30 -6.32 6.57
CA LYS A 57 2.91 -6.23 7.05
C LYS A 57 2.70 -4.96 7.87
N THR A 58 3.61 -4.71 8.81
CA THR A 58 3.53 -3.53 9.68
C THR A 58 3.66 -2.25 8.87
N ARG A 59 4.59 -2.22 7.90
CA ARG A 59 4.74 -1.04 7.02
C ARG A 59 3.44 -0.72 6.30
N GLN A 60 2.77 -1.73 5.77
CA GLN A 60 1.54 -1.52 5.03
C GLN A 60 0.37 -1.12 5.93
N LEU A 61 0.28 -1.65 7.15
CA LEU A 61 -0.75 -1.21 8.09
C LEU A 61 -0.56 0.26 8.48
N ILE A 62 0.68 0.69 8.70
CA ILE A 62 1.00 2.10 8.96
C ILE A 62 0.58 2.96 7.77
N THR A 63 0.91 2.54 6.57
CA THR A 63 0.55 3.26 5.34
C THR A 63 -0.97 3.38 5.20
N ILE A 64 -1.70 2.30 5.44
CA ILE A 64 -3.16 2.30 5.38
C ILE A 64 -3.74 3.27 6.41
N ALA A 65 -3.23 3.27 7.63
CA ALA A 65 -3.69 4.19 8.66
C ALA A 65 -3.49 5.65 8.24
N ALA A 66 -2.31 5.97 7.72
CA ALA A 66 -1.99 7.32 7.27
C ALA A 66 -2.89 7.76 6.12
N LEU A 67 -3.06 6.90 5.11
CA LEU A 67 -3.87 7.24 3.92
C LEU A 67 -5.36 7.34 4.26
N THR A 68 -5.82 6.57 5.24
CA THR A 68 -7.19 6.66 5.74
C THR A 68 -7.44 8.03 6.35
N VAL A 69 -6.58 8.43 7.29
CA VAL A 69 -6.72 9.72 7.98
C VAL A 69 -6.64 10.89 7.00
N LEU A 70 -5.77 10.80 6.00
CA LEU A 70 -5.60 11.83 4.97
C LEU A 70 -6.67 11.76 3.88
N SER A 71 -7.50 10.74 3.86
CA SER A 71 -8.53 10.52 2.85
C SER A 71 -7.96 10.45 1.43
N ARG A 72 -6.81 9.80 1.27
CA ARG A 72 -6.17 9.59 -0.02
C ARG A 72 -6.60 8.23 -0.59
N LEU A 73 -7.81 8.20 -1.17
CA LEU A 73 -8.47 6.94 -1.50
C LEU A 73 -7.84 6.20 -2.68
N ASP A 74 -7.29 6.92 -3.66
CA ASP A 74 -6.64 6.26 -4.79
C ASP A 74 -5.38 5.53 -4.33
N GLU A 75 -4.52 6.20 -3.55
CA GLU A 75 -3.33 5.60 -2.98
C GLU A 75 -3.71 4.50 -1.99
N LEU A 76 -4.78 4.71 -1.21
CA LEU A 76 -5.28 3.71 -0.28
C LEU A 76 -5.65 2.42 -1.03
N LYS A 77 -6.37 2.53 -2.14
CA LYS A 77 -6.77 1.35 -2.91
C LYS A 77 -5.55 0.55 -3.38
N LEU A 78 -4.50 1.23 -3.80
CA LEU A 78 -3.25 0.59 -4.20
C LEU A 78 -2.61 -0.15 -3.03
N HIS A 79 -2.50 0.51 -1.88
CA HIS A 79 -1.83 -0.07 -0.71
C HIS A 79 -2.66 -1.13 0.01
N LEU A 80 -3.98 -1.10 -0.10
CA LEU A 80 -4.82 -2.20 0.40
C LEU A 80 -4.47 -3.50 -0.32
N GLN A 81 -4.30 -3.43 -1.64
CA GLN A 81 -3.88 -4.59 -2.42
C GLN A 81 -2.47 -5.04 -2.03
N ALA A 82 -1.54 -4.08 -1.88
CA ALA A 82 -0.18 -4.37 -1.46
C ALA A 82 -0.14 -5.01 -0.06
N ALA A 83 -0.98 -4.54 0.86
CA ALA A 83 -1.07 -5.10 2.20
C ALA A 83 -1.50 -6.58 2.16
N LEU A 84 -2.50 -6.90 1.35
CA LEU A 84 -2.93 -8.29 1.17
C LEU A 84 -1.80 -9.14 0.57
N ASN A 85 -1.05 -8.56 -0.38
CA ASN A 85 0.07 -9.27 -1.00
C ASN A 85 1.18 -9.63 -0.01
N VAL A 86 1.41 -8.80 1.00
CA VAL A 86 2.46 -9.08 2.00
C VAL A 86 1.92 -9.83 3.22
N GLY A 87 0.68 -10.29 3.16
CA GLY A 87 0.13 -11.21 4.17
C GLY A 87 -0.72 -10.59 5.24
N CYS A 88 -1.10 -9.31 5.12
CA CYS A 88 -2.10 -8.74 6.01
C CYS A 88 -3.44 -9.42 5.76
N THR A 89 -4.16 -9.78 6.81
CA THR A 89 -5.50 -10.33 6.64
C THR A 89 -6.51 -9.20 6.45
N PRO A 90 -7.64 -9.46 5.78
CA PRO A 90 -8.71 -8.46 5.69
C PRO A 90 -9.15 -7.94 7.06
N GLN A 91 -9.17 -8.81 8.07
CA GLN A 91 -9.56 -8.43 9.43
C GLN A 91 -8.55 -7.49 10.07
N GLU A 92 -7.24 -7.76 9.89
CA GLU A 92 -6.19 -6.85 10.37
C GLU A 92 -6.30 -5.47 9.73
N ILE A 93 -6.58 -5.44 8.44
CA ILE A 93 -6.73 -4.18 7.70
C ILE A 93 -7.95 -3.42 8.19
N ALA A 94 -9.08 -4.10 8.33
CA ALA A 94 -10.31 -3.47 8.83
C ALA A 94 -10.09 -2.90 10.24
N GLU A 95 -9.44 -3.65 11.11
CA GLU A 95 -9.14 -3.18 12.47
C GLU A 95 -8.24 -1.95 12.45
N THR A 96 -7.25 -1.92 11.56
CA THR A 96 -6.37 -0.77 11.39
C THR A 96 -7.18 0.48 11.00
N ILE A 97 -8.10 0.32 10.05
CA ILE A 97 -8.97 1.42 9.62
C ILE A 97 -9.85 1.90 10.79
N PHE A 98 -10.48 0.99 11.52
CA PHE A 98 -11.27 1.34 12.68
C PHE A 98 -10.46 2.08 13.75
N GLN A 99 -9.21 1.67 13.96
CA GLN A 99 -8.33 2.33 14.93
C GLN A 99 -8.13 3.81 14.62
N THR A 100 -8.21 4.22 13.35
CA THR A 100 -8.02 5.62 12.96
C THR A 100 -9.24 6.49 13.24
N PHE A 101 -10.37 5.91 13.65
CA PHE A 101 -11.63 6.62 13.84
C PHE A 101 -11.49 7.86 14.73
N THR A 102 -10.81 7.72 15.85
CA THR A 102 -10.66 8.82 16.82
C THR A 102 -9.70 9.90 16.34
N TYR A 103 -8.96 9.66 15.29
CA TYR A 103 -7.97 10.62 14.74
C TYR A 103 -8.43 11.27 13.44
N GLY A 104 -9.04 10.48 12.54
CA GLY A 104 -9.48 10.95 11.24
C GLY A 104 -10.98 11.22 11.11
N GLY A 105 -11.77 10.66 12.03
CA GLY A 105 -13.22 10.85 12.03
C GLY A 105 -13.98 9.81 11.22
N MET A 106 -15.30 9.79 11.45
CA MET A 106 -16.20 8.82 10.84
C MET A 106 -16.22 8.88 9.30
N PRO A 107 -16.29 10.07 8.66
CA PRO A 107 -16.30 10.09 7.20
C PRO A 107 -15.08 9.46 6.57
N ALA A 108 -13.88 9.72 7.11
CA ALA A 108 -12.64 9.12 6.61
C ALA A 108 -12.64 7.60 6.81
N THR A 109 -13.06 7.14 7.99
CA THR A 109 -13.16 5.72 8.28
C THR A 109 -14.14 5.03 7.34
N ASN A 110 -15.32 5.61 7.14
CA ASN A 110 -16.32 5.03 6.24
C ASN A 110 -15.82 4.95 4.79
N ALA A 111 -15.16 5.99 4.31
CA ALA A 111 -14.60 6.01 2.95
C ALA A 111 -13.55 4.92 2.78
N ALA A 112 -12.68 4.74 3.77
CA ALA A 112 -11.65 3.69 3.74
C ALA A 112 -12.26 2.30 3.76
N LEU A 113 -13.29 2.08 4.60
CA LEU A 113 -13.98 0.79 4.66
C LEU A 113 -14.67 0.44 3.33
N LYS A 114 -15.28 1.44 2.68
CA LYS A 114 -15.87 1.23 1.36
C LYS A 114 -14.82 0.84 0.33
N THR A 115 -13.66 1.49 0.37
CA THR A 115 -12.55 1.18 -0.52
C THR A 115 -12.04 -0.24 -0.26
N LEU A 116 -11.91 -0.63 1.02
CA LEU A 116 -11.51 -1.99 1.38
C LEU A 116 -12.51 -3.01 0.87
N LYS A 117 -13.81 -2.75 1.05
CA LYS A 117 -14.85 -3.65 0.56
C LYS A 117 -14.73 -3.87 -0.94
N THR A 118 -14.52 -2.79 -1.70
CA THR A 118 -14.33 -2.88 -3.15
C THR A 118 -13.14 -3.78 -3.51
N VAL A 119 -12.00 -3.58 -2.85
CA VAL A 119 -10.81 -4.40 -3.10
C VAL A 119 -11.09 -5.87 -2.78
N LEU A 120 -11.74 -6.15 -1.66
CA LEU A 120 -12.04 -7.52 -1.26
C LEU A 120 -13.03 -8.19 -2.21
N GLU A 121 -14.03 -7.46 -2.69
CA GLU A 121 -14.95 -7.96 -3.70
C GLU A 121 -14.21 -8.31 -4.99
N GLU A 122 -13.33 -7.44 -5.44
CA GLU A 122 -12.54 -7.67 -6.66
C GLU A 122 -11.60 -8.87 -6.52
N ARG A 123 -11.14 -9.18 -5.31
CA ARG A 123 -10.24 -10.31 -5.05
C ARG A 123 -10.98 -11.58 -4.63
N GLY A 124 -12.31 -11.56 -4.59
CA GLY A 124 -13.10 -12.74 -4.21
C GLY A 124 -13.01 -13.05 -2.71
N GLN A 125 -12.73 -12.07 -1.88
CA GLN A 125 -12.56 -12.23 -0.43
C GLN A 125 -13.69 -11.58 0.38
N TRP A 126 -14.76 -11.20 -0.26
CA TRP A 126 -15.95 -10.64 0.38
C TRP A 126 -17.09 -11.63 0.31
N PRO A 127 -17.95 -11.77 1.34
CA PRO A 127 -17.90 -11.05 2.62
C PRO A 127 -16.86 -11.63 3.58
N LEU A 128 -16.55 -10.84 4.64
CA LEU A 128 -15.63 -11.32 5.67
C LEU A 128 -16.33 -12.36 6.54
N ALA A 129 -15.55 -13.36 6.97
CA ALA A 129 -16.00 -14.30 7.99
C ALA A 129 -16.07 -13.55 9.33
N GLN A 130 -17.14 -13.78 10.07
CA GLN A 130 -17.34 -13.16 11.37
C GLN A 130 -17.61 -14.19 12.44
#